data_d41f6603ae7d31e183de6ca6488de401
#
_entry.id   d41f6603ae7d31e183de6ca6488de401
#
_cell.length_a   1.000
_cell.length_b   1.000
_cell.length_c   1.000
_cell.angle_alpha   90.00
_cell.angle_beta   90.00
_cell.angle_gamma   90.00
#
_symmetry.space_group_name_H-M   'P 1'
#
loop_
_entity.id
_entity.type
_entity.pdbx_description
1 polymer ?
#
loop_
_entity_poly.entity_id
_entity_poly.type
_entity_poly.pdbx_seq_one_letter_code
_entity_poly.pdbx_strand_id
1 'polypeptide(L)'
;MHLFSTFDQFADVRANFQRAADRGLDIYITELDVSFPEGVNPGNADFQQQAAVYSEVVSLCLEQPRCQSLQFWGFTDQYSWREPMQPLLFDSRYQPKAAYQAVQQGLTQ
;
A
#
# COMPACT_ATOMS: atom_id res chain seq x y z
N MET A 1 7.97 -1.16 2.81
CA MET A 1 6.76 -1.87 3.33
C MET A 1 6.19 -2.73 2.21
N HIS A 2 6.44 -4.01 2.27
CA HIS A 2 6.00 -4.96 1.25
C HIS A 2 4.92 -5.86 1.85
N LEU A 3 3.69 -5.67 1.41
CA LEU A 3 2.54 -6.35 1.98
C LEU A 3 1.92 -7.31 0.96
N PHE A 4 1.04 -8.18 1.44
CA PHE A 4 0.14 -8.95 0.59
C PHE A 4 -1.27 -8.37 0.67
N SER A 5 -2.07 -8.61 -0.36
CA SER A 5 -3.46 -8.14 -0.40
C SER A 5 -4.33 -8.75 0.69
N THR A 6 -3.85 -9.81 1.33
CA THR A 6 -4.51 -10.47 2.46
C THR A 6 -4.09 -9.93 3.82
N PHE A 7 -3.23 -8.91 3.85
CA PHE A 7 -2.73 -8.35 5.12
C PHE A 7 -3.89 -7.71 5.91
N ASP A 8 -3.94 -8.04 7.20
CA ASP A 8 -5.03 -7.59 8.08
C ASP A 8 -4.55 -7.13 9.47
N GLN A 9 -3.23 -6.97 9.67
CA GLN A 9 -2.67 -6.64 10.98
C GLN A 9 -2.39 -5.14 11.14
N PHE A 10 -3.31 -4.30 10.67
CA PHE A 10 -3.14 -2.84 10.70
C PHE A 10 -3.12 -2.29 12.13
N ALA A 11 -3.82 -2.94 13.07
CA ALA A 11 -3.77 -2.51 14.47
C ALA A 11 -2.35 -2.61 15.04
N ASP A 12 -1.60 -3.63 14.67
CA ASP A 12 -0.21 -3.79 15.11
C ASP A 12 0.70 -2.73 14.47
N VAL A 13 0.49 -2.43 13.20
CA VAL A 13 1.24 -1.37 12.51
C VAL A 13 0.97 -0.03 13.17
N ARG A 14 -0.30 0.26 13.46
CA ARG A 14 -0.68 1.51 14.12
C ARG A 14 -0.01 1.64 15.49
N ALA A 15 0.00 0.57 16.27
CA ALA A 15 0.66 0.55 17.57
C ALA A 15 2.17 0.77 17.45
N ASN A 16 2.81 0.18 16.43
CA ASN A 16 4.22 0.36 16.18
C ASN A 16 4.55 1.79 15.78
N PHE A 17 3.72 2.42 14.95
CA PHE A 17 3.88 3.81 14.58
C PHE A 17 3.77 4.71 15.80
N GLN A 18 2.82 4.42 16.69
CA GLN A 18 2.64 5.20 17.90
C GLN A 18 3.85 5.07 18.84
N ARG A 19 4.41 3.87 18.95
CA ARG A 19 5.64 3.67 19.75
C ARG A 19 6.82 4.48 19.23
N ALA A 20 6.98 4.54 17.91
CA ALA A 20 8.03 5.36 17.29
C ALA A 20 7.77 6.85 17.57
N ALA A 21 6.52 7.28 17.40
CA ALA A 21 6.12 8.67 17.64
C ALA A 21 6.34 9.07 19.10
N ASP A 22 6.03 8.20 20.05
CA ASP A 22 6.22 8.44 21.48
C ASP A 22 7.69 8.64 21.84
N ARG A 23 8.60 8.12 21.01
CA ARG A 23 10.05 8.31 21.19
C ARG A 23 10.59 9.49 20.39
N GLY A 24 9.73 10.28 19.81
CA GLY A 24 10.12 11.46 19.03
C GLY A 24 10.70 11.13 17.67
N LEU A 25 10.45 9.93 17.13
CA LEU A 25 10.96 9.51 15.83
C LEU A 25 9.96 9.84 14.72
N ASP A 26 10.46 10.28 13.58
CA ASP A 26 9.65 10.42 12.39
C ASP A 26 9.56 9.09 11.65
N ILE A 27 8.46 8.92 10.92
CA ILE A 27 8.16 7.69 10.20
C ILE A 27 8.16 7.99 8.70
N TYR A 28 8.88 7.18 7.95
CA TYR A 28 8.89 7.23 6.49
C TYR A 28 8.51 5.86 5.99
N ILE A 29 7.36 5.76 5.30
CA ILE A 29 6.98 4.53 4.64
C ILE A 29 7.65 4.54 3.28
N THR A 30 8.57 3.61 3.06
CA THR A 30 9.31 3.50 1.81
C THR A 30 8.95 2.19 1.12
N GLU A 31 9.15 2.11 -0.18
CA GLU A 31 9.04 0.87 -0.96
C GLU A 31 7.69 0.18 -0.81
N LEU A 32 6.60 0.95 -0.67
CA LEU A 32 5.29 0.34 -0.49
C LEU A 32 4.86 -0.39 -1.77
N ASP A 33 4.51 -1.65 -1.62
CA ASP A 33 3.79 -2.41 -2.61
C ASP A 33 2.88 -3.44 -1.93
N VAL A 34 1.85 -3.90 -2.65
CA VAL A 34 0.85 -4.82 -2.11
C VAL A 34 0.62 -5.92 -3.14
N SER A 35 1.31 -7.04 -2.98
CA SER A 35 1.27 -8.16 -3.90
C SER A 35 0.06 -9.05 -3.68
N PHE A 36 -0.47 -9.63 -4.74
CA PHE A 36 -1.34 -10.79 -4.59
C PHE A 36 -0.50 -12.00 -4.17
N PRO A 37 -1.09 -12.95 -3.42
CA PRO A 37 -0.36 -14.19 -3.11
C PRO A 37 0.07 -14.91 -4.38
N GLU A 38 1.22 -15.59 -4.31
CA GLU A 38 1.75 -16.33 -5.44
C GLU A 38 0.74 -17.34 -5.96
N GLY A 39 0.61 -17.42 -7.30
CA GLY A 39 -0.30 -18.35 -7.95
C GLY A 39 -1.74 -17.87 -8.06
N VAL A 40 -2.08 -16.71 -7.51
CA VAL A 40 -3.41 -16.12 -7.64
C VAL A 40 -3.54 -15.44 -9.00
N ASN A 41 -4.64 -15.73 -9.69
CA ASN A 41 -5.04 -14.99 -10.89
C ASN A 41 -6.16 -14.02 -10.45
N PRO A 42 -5.85 -12.74 -10.20
CA PRO A 42 -6.77 -11.85 -9.52
C PRO A 42 -8.00 -11.49 -10.37
N GLY A 43 -9.18 -11.54 -9.74
CA GLY A 43 -10.42 -11.00 -10.29
C GLY A 43 -10.76 -9.67 -9.61
N ASN A 44 -11.95 -9.13 -9.93
CA ASN A 44 -12.38 -7.83 -9.42
C ASN A 44 -12.35 -7.75 -7.90
N ALA A 45 -12.80 -8.79 -7.20
CA ALA A 45 -12.80 -8.81 -5.74
C ALA A 45 -11.38 -8.71 -5.18
N ASP A 46 -10.42 -9.37 -5.83
CA ASP A 46 -9.01 -9.32 -5.42
C ASP A 46 -8.43 -7.92 -5.61
N PHE A 47 -8.72 -7.27 -6.73
CA PHE A 47 -8.27 -5.90 -6.98
C PHE A 47 -8.88 -4.91 -5.99
N GLN A 48 -10.12 -5.10 -5.59
CA GLN A 48 -10.75 -4.27 -4.56
C GLN A 48 -10.10 -4.50 -3.20
N GLN A 49 -9.73 -5.72 -2.88
CA GLN A 49 -9.03 -6.02 -1.64
C GLN A 49 -7.62 -5.40 -1.62
N GLN A 50 -6.90 -5.47 -2.72
CA GLN A 50 -5.61 -4.79 -2.87
C GLN A 50 -5.78 -3.28 -2.63
N ALA A 51 -6.79 -2.69 -3.23
CA ALA A 51 -7.11 -1.27 -3.07
C ALA A 51 -7.39 -0.93 -1.61
N ALA A 52 -8.11 -1.79 -0.89
CA ALA A 52 -8.42 -1.58 0.52
C ALA A 52 -7.16 -1.57 1.39
N VAL A 53 -6.19 -2.45 1.10
CA VAL A 53 -4.91 -2.46 1.83
C VAL A 53 -4.13 -1.17 1.57
N TYR A 54 -4.04 -0.72 0.33
CA TYR A 54 -3.41 0.57 0.02
C TYR A 54 -4.11 1.72 0.76
N SER A 55 -5.44 1.73 0.76
CA SER A 55 -6.22 2.76 1.44
C SER A 55 -5.91 2.81 2.93
N GLU A 56 -5.80 1.65 3.58
CA GLU A 56 -5.46 1.58 5.00
C GLU A 56 -4.05 2.13 5.28
N VAL A 57 -3.08 1.82 4.45
CA VAL A 57 -1.72 2.36 4.62
C VAL A 57 -1.71 3.88 4.49
N VAL A 58 -2.42 4.42 3.51
CA VAL A 58 -2.56 5.88 3.35
C VAL A 58 -3.18 6.49 4.60
N SER A 59 -4.26 5.90 5.10
CA SER A 59 -4.93 6.38 6.32
C SER A 59 -4.01 6.35 7.54
N LEU A 60 -3.25 5.28 7.71
CA LEU A 60 -2.28 5.16 8.81
C LEU A 60 -1.26 6.30 8.80
N CYS A 61 -0.75 6.62 7.62
CA CYS A 61 0.21 7.71 7.48
C CYS A 61 -0.44 9.06 7.75
N LEU A 62 -1.63 9.30 7.19
CA LEU A 62 -2.31 10.59 7.35
C LEU A 62 -2.74 10.84 8.79
N GLU A 63 -3.15 9.81 9.53
CA GLU A 63 -3.59 9.98 10.92
C GLU A 63 -2.42 10.14 11.90
N GLN A 64 -1.20 9.77 11.52
CA GLN A 64 -0.02 9.86 12.39
C GLN A 64 0.79 11.11 12.04
N PRO A 65 0.81 12.15 12.93
CA PRO A 65 1.52 13.40 12.63
C PRO A 65 3.01 13.23 12.36
N ARG A 66 3.61 12.15 12.85
CA ARG A 66 5.02 11.87 12.63
C ARG A 66 5.30 11.11 11.33
N CYS A 67 4.28 10.68 10.59
CA CYS A 67 4.48 10.08 9.28
C CYS A 67 4.71 11.17 8.26
N GLN A 68 5.93 11.27 7.77
CA GLN A 68 6.40 12.37 6.93
C GLN A 68 6.29 12.06 5.44
N SER A 69 6.32 10.78 5.07
CA SER A 69 6.40 10.41 3.66
C SER A 69 5.86 9.00 3.44
N LEU A 70 5.25 8.81 2.27
CA LEU A 70 4.84 7.51 1.79
C LEU A 70 5.30 7.38 0.35
N GLN A 71 6.12 6.36 0.07
CA GLN A 71 6.72 6.13 -1.24
C GLN A 71 6.41 4.72 -1.72
N PHE A 72 6.08 4.61 -3.00
CA PHE A 72 5.78 3.34 -3.64
C PHE A 72 7.05 2.73 -4.26
N TRP A 73 7.15 1.40 -4.26
CA TRP A 73 8.31 0.71 -4.81
C TRP A 73 8.14 0.42 -6.30
N GLY A 74 7.82 1.46 -7.06
CA GLY A 74 7.68 1.39 -8.50
C GLY A 74 6.39 2.02 -9.01
N PHE A 75 6.22 2.01 -10.31
CA PHE A 75 5.12 2.66 -11.01
C PHE A 75 4.13 1.65 -11.59
N THR A 76 4.62 0.75 -12.46
CA THR A 76 3.78 -0.20 -13.19
C THR A 76 4.15 -1.64 -12.84
N ASP A 77 3.16 -2.51 -12.82
CA ASP A 77 3.35 -3.94 -12.56
C ASP A 77 4.34 -4.59 -13.54
N GLN A 78 4.51 -4.01 -14.74
CA GLN A 78 5.41 -4.55 -15.74
C GLN A 78 6.87 -4.56 -15.28
N TYR A 79 7.28 -3.60 -14.46
CA TYR A 79 8.66 -3.44 -14.04
C TYR A 79 8.85 -3.57 -12.54
N SER A 80 7.93 -4.30 -11.87
CA SER A 80 8.06 -4.55 -10.43
C SER A 80 9.01 -5.73 -10.17
N TRP A 81 9.67 -5.70 -9.02
CA TRP A 81 10.45 -6.84 -8.54
C TRP A 81 9.59 -8.08 -8.30
N ARG A 82 8.27 -7.90 -8.11
CA ARG A 82 7.28 -8.96 -7.97
C ARG A 82 6.27 -8.92 -9.10
N GLU A 83 6.74 -8.68 -10.32
CA GLU A 83 5.87 -8.49 -11.50
C GLU A 83 4.76 -9.53 -11.63
N PRO A 84 5.00 -10.85 -11.45
CA PRO A 84 3.91 -11.83 -11.59
C PRO A 84 2.80 -11.65 -10.56
N MET A 85 3.07 -10.99 -9.43
CA MET A 85 2.10 -10.78 -8.35
C MET A 85 1.42 -9.42 -8.40
N GLN A 86 1.63 -8.64 -9.45
CA GLN A 86 0.93 -7.40 -9.78
C GLN A 86 0.77 -6.43 -8.59
N PRO A 87 1.89 -5.95 -8.00
CA PRO A 87 1.83 -5.29 -6.69
C PRO A 87 1.58 -3.78 -6.71
N LEU A 88 1.60 -3.12 -7.87
CA LEU A 88 1.67 -1.66 -7.95
C LEU A 88 0.34 -1.02 -8.35
N LEU A 89 0.34 0.31 -8.48
CA LEU A 89 -0.87 1.11 -8.71
C LEU A 89 -1.32 1.10 -10.16
N PHE A 90 -0.39 0.89 -11.11
CA PHE A 90 -0.68 0.83 -12.53
C PHE A 90 -0.40 -0.58 -13.04
N ASP A 91 -1.25 -1.06 -13.94
CA ASP A 91 -1.06 -2.40 -14.52
C ASP A 91 0.04 -2.40 -15.59
N SER A 92 0.29 -3.57 -16.20
CA SER A 92 1.35 -3.73 -17.21
C SER A 92 1.11 -2.92 -18.48
N ARG A 93 -0.09 -2.38 -18.66
CA ARG A 93 -0.45 -1.52 -19.78
C ARG A 93 -0.49 -0.04 -19.40
N TYR A 94 0.06 0.29 -18.23
CA TYR A 94 0.09 1.66 -17.70
C TYR A 94 -1.31 2.23 -17.43
N GLN A 95 -2.30 1.36 -17.18
CA GLN A 95 -3.64 1.79 -16.81
C GLN A 95 -3.77 1.84 -15.29
N PRO A 96 -4.46 2.87 -14.74
CA PRO A 96 -4.65 2.95 -13.29
C PRO A 96 -5.54 1.82 -12.80
N LYS A 97 -5.14 1.21 -11.70
CA LYS A 97 -5.88 0.13 -11.05
C LYS A 97 -6.81 0.71 -9.97
N ALA A 98 -7.67 -0.15 -9.42
CA ALA A 98 -8.50 0.24 -8.27
C ALA A 98 -7.64 0.77 -7.12
N ALA A 99 -6.44 0.22 -6.94
CA ALA A 99 -5.47 0.69 -5.93
C ALA A 99 -5.08 2.15 -6.14
N TYR A 100 -4.84 2.57 -7.39
CA TYR A 100 -4.53 3.97 -7.68
C TYR A 100 -5.67 4.89 -7.25
N GLN A 101 -6.90 4.52 -7.59
CA GLN A 101 -8.07 5.32 -7.26
C GLN A 101 -8.26 5.42 -5.74
N ALA A 102 -8.03 4.33 -5.02
CA ALA A 102 -8.12 4.31 -3.57
C ALA A 102 -7.10 5.25 -2.92
N VAL A 103 -5.87 5.24 -3.41
CA VAL A 103 -4.82 6.14 -2.92
C VAL A 103 -5.19 7.59 -3.21
N GLN A 104 -5.62 7.88 -4.43
CA GLN A 104 -6.03 9.23 -4.82
C GLN A 104 -7.16 9.75 -3.93
N GLN A 105 -8.18 8.94 -3.69
CA GLN A 105 -9.30 9.31 -2.83
C GLN A 105 -8.84 9.57 -1.39
N GLY A 106 -7.95 8.73 -0.87
CA GLY A 106 -7.41 8.91 0.47
C GLY A 106 -6.66 10.22 0.64
N LEU A 107 -5.93 10.64 -0.40
CA LEU A 107 -5.13 11.86 -0.35
C LEU A 107 -5.95 13.13 -0.56
N THR A 108 -7.15 13.04 -1.10
CA THR A 108 -7.99 14.22 -1.41
C THR A 108 -9.11 14.46 -0.41
N GLN A 109 -9.19 13.67 0.63
CA GLN A 109 -10.19 13.85 1.69
C GLN A 109 -9.79 14.88 2.74
#